data_235889eaeb9ae9addd92e752151963a5
#
_entry.id   235889eaeb9ae9addd92e752151963a5
#
_cell.length_a   1.000
_cell.length_b   1.000
_cell.length_c   1.000
_cell.angle_alpha   90.00
_cell.angle_beta   90.00
_cell.angle_gamma   90.00
#
_symmetry.space_group_name_H-M   'P 1'
#
loop_
_entity.id
_entity.type
_entity.pdbx_description
1 polymer ?
#
loop_
_entity_poly.entity_id
_entity_poly.type
_entity_poly.pdbx_seq_one_letter_code
_entity_poly.pdbx_strand_id
1 'polypeptide(L)'
;MSSYTIGVDYGTDSVRALVVDTRTGEEMGTHVFQYPRWKEGKYCDPAANRFRQHPLDYLEGLVVSVKEALKQCPEGVAEKVAGISVDTTGSTPVPVNRQGIPLSLTPGFEENPNAMFVLWKDHSAVKEADEINRLARTWGGEDFTKFEGGIYSSEWFWAKILHVLREDKQVRENAWSWVEHCDWIPALLVGNTDPLQLKRSRCAAGHKAMWHDSFGGLPEEDFLVKLDPLLGGLKERLFSDTYTCDVKVGELSPEWAGKLGLPATVSVGAGAFDAHLGALGAEIQPYYLSKVMGTSTCDMIIAPGHELGDKLVEGICGQVDGSIVPGMVGLEAGQSAFGDIYAWFSQVLMWPLEHVVTGLEGVAEPVKEKIRTETADRMIGELSKAAENIDPAESSLLALDWMNGRRTPDANQNLKGAIMGLTLGSDAPRIFRALVESTAFGAKMIVDRFVDEGVRIDGIIALGGVAKKSPLVMQIVADVLDKPIKVARSEQAVALGAAMAAAVVAGIHASIPDAQEAMGGGFETEYHPDPANVKKYAVLFERYRRFGRFIEGETVD
;
A
#
# COMPACT_ATOMS: atom_id res chain seq x y z
N MET A 1 32.61 -13.95 -1.33
CA MET A 1 31.90 -14.69 -2.42
C MET A 1 30.62 -13.93 -2.66
N SER A 2 30.17 -13.80 -3.92
CA SER A 2 28.88 -13.16 -4.22
C SER A 2 27.75 -13.99 -3.62
N SER A 3 26.84 -13.36 -2.95
CA SER A 3 25.64 -13.92 -2.34
C SER A 3 24.43 -13.15 -2.87
N TYR A 4 23.30 -13.80 -3.01
CA TYR A 4 22.10 -13.22 -3.58
C TYR A 4 20.92 -13.36 -2.62
N THR A 5 19.97 -12.47 -2.75
CA THR A 5 18.69 -12.55 -2.05
C THR A 5 17.53 -12.36 -3.02
N ILE A 6 16.36 -12.83 -2.62
CA ILE A 6 15.14 -12.70 -3.39
C ILE A 6 14.14 -11.90 -2.58
N GLY A 7 13.65 -10.80 -3.18
CA GLY A 7 12.47 -10.10 -2.72
C GLY A 7 11.26 -10.54 -3.53
N VAL A 8 10.13 -10.78 -2.86
CA VAL A 8 8.87 -11.16 -3.50
C VAL A 8 7.78 -10.17 -3.11
N ASP A 9 7.30 -9.42 -4.09
CA ASP A 9 6.29 -8.36 -3.96
C ASP A 9 4.93 -8.87 -4.46
N TYR A 10 3.98 -9.04 -3.54
CA TYR A 10 2.60 -9.42 -3.82
C TYR A 10 1.71 -8.19 -3.91
N GLY A 11 1.61 -7.64 -5.13
CA GLY A 11 0.70 -6.54 -5.43
C GLY A 11 -0.77 -6.95 -5.59
N THR A 12 -1.60 -6.00 -6.01
CA THR A 12 -3.05 -6.19 -6.16
C THR A 12 -3.41 -7.17 -7.28
N ASP A 13 -2.70 -7.13 -8.41
CA ASP A 13 -3.04 -7.88 -9.63
C ASP A 13 -1.96 -8.90 -10.04
N SER A 14 -0.83 -8.88 -9.37
CA SER A 14 0.34 -9.65 -9.75
C SER A 14 1.28 -9.89 -8.58
N VAL A 15 2.16 -10.88 -8.71
CA VAL A 15 3.31 -11.06 -7.84
C VAL A 15 4.59 -10.94 -8.66
N ARG A 16 5.58 -10.27 -8.08
CA ARG A 16 6.90 -10.07 -8.66
C ARG A 16 7.97 -10.72 -7.80
N ALA A 17 8.95 -11.36 -8.44
CA ALA A 17 10.19 -11.75 -7.78
C ALA A 17 11.36 -10.97 -8.36
N LEU A 18 12.29 -10.56 -7.50
CA LEU A 18 13.51 -9.84 -7.83
C LEU A 18 14.71 -10.55 -7.18
N VAL A 19 15.70 -10.93 -7.98
CA VAL A 19 16.97 -11.49 -7.52
C VAL A 19 18.01 -10.38 -7.47
N VAL A 20 18.66 -10.18 -6.33
CA VAL A 20 19.59 -9.07 -6.11
C VAL A 20 20.95 -9.57 -5.61
N ASP A 21 22.05 -9.03 -6.16
CA ASP A 21 23.40 -9.18 -5.60
C ASP A 21 23.50 -8.35 -4.30
N THR A 22 23.75 -9.02 -3.19
CA THR A 22 23.72 -8.39 -1.85
C THR A 22 24.86 -7.41 -1.58
N ARG A 23 25.87 -7.38 -2.44
CA ARG A 23 27.02 -6.50 -2.29
C ARG A 23 26.89 -5.18 -3.07
N THR A 24 26.14 -5.20 -4.17
CA THR A 24 26.09 -4.07 -5.12
C THR A 24 24.69 -3.54 -5.35
N GLY A 25 23.64 -4.26 -4.90
CA GLY A 25 22.25 -3.95 -5.22
C GLY A 25 21.87 -4.21 -6.67
N GLU A 26 22.75 -4.85 -7.46
CA GLU A 26 22.44 -5.15 -8.86
C GLU A 26 21.25 -6.09 -8.98
N GLU A 27 20.24 -5.66 -9.74
CA GLU A 27 19.02 -6.41 -10.03
C GLU A 27 19.33 -7.45 -11.11
N MET A 28 19.59 -8.70 -10.72
CA MET A 28 20.09 -9.78 -11.58
C MET A 28 19.02 -10.40 -12.47
N GLY A 29 17.77 -10.41 -12.02
CA GLY A 29 16.65 -10.97 -12.76
C GLY A 29 15.33 -10.67 -12.05
N THR A 30 14.27 -10.43 -12.82
CA THR A 30 12.94 -10.14 -12.30
C THR A 30 11.86 -10.73 -13.18
N HIS A 31 10.75 -11.16 -12.57
CA HIS A 31 9.58 -11.61 -13.32
C HIS A 31 8.28 -11.24 -12.60
N VAL A 32 7.29 -10.86 -13.39
CA VAL A 32 5.93 -10.53 -12.91
C VAL A 32 4.97 -11.60 -13.39
N PHE A 33 4.24 -12.20 -12.47
CA PHE A 33 3.14 -13.12 -12.77
C PHE A 33 1.81 -12.45 -12.47
N GLN A 34 0.97 -12.26 -13.49
CA GLN A 34 -0.38 -11.72 -13.36
C GLN A 34 -1.33 -12.78 -12.81
N TYR A 35 -2.15 -12.44 -11.84
CA TYR A 35 -3.12 -13.37 -11.24
C TYR A 35 -4.26 -13.69 -12.21
N PRO A 36 -4.38 -14.95 -12.68
CA PRO A 36 -5.38 -15.29 -13.71
C PRO A 36 -6.82 -15.07 -13.23
N ARG A 37 -7.14 -15.50 -12.01
CA ARG A 37 -8.50 -15.40 -11.45
C ARG A 37 -8.89 -13.94 -11.20
N TRP A 38 -7.97 -13.13 -10.74
CA TRP A 38 -8.16 -11.69 -10.59
C TRP A 38 -8.41 -10.99 -11.92
N LYS A 39 -7.63 -11.32 -12.95
CA LYS A 39 -7.79 -10.78 -14.31
C LYS A 39 -9.15 -11.12 -14.93
N GLU A 40 -9.70 -12.27 -14.57
CA GLU A 40 -11.05 -12.69 -14.98
C GLU A 40 -12.16 -12.03 -14.15
N GLY A 41 -11.82 -11.19 -13.14
CA GLY A 41 -12.77 -10.56 -12.23
C GLY A 41 -13.46 -11.53 -11.26
N LYS A 42 -12.94 -12.76 -11.12
CA LYS A 42 -13.50 -13.75 -10.21
C LYS A 42 -13.46 -13.28 -8.76
N TYR A 43 -14.50 -13.62 -8.02
CA TYR A 43 -14.66 -13.36 -6.58
C TYR A 43 -14.72 -11.88 -6.21
N CYS A 44 -14.89 -10.99 -7.19
CA CYS A 44 -15.04 -9.56 -7.00
C CYS A 44 -16.45 -9.09 -7.33
N ASP A 45 -16.96 -8.16 -6.52
CA ASP A 45 -18.22 -7.46 -6.76
C ASP A 45 -18.01 -5.97 -6.48
N PRO A 46 -17.61 -5.18 -7.51
CA PRO A 46 -17.36 -3.76 -7.33
C PRO A 46 -18.59 -2.96 -6.85
N ALA A 47 -19.81 -3.42 -7.18
CA ALA A 47 -21.03 -2.74 -6.73
C ALA A 47 -21.24 -2.87 -5.22
N ALA A 48 -20.78 -3.98 -4.62
CA ALA A 48 -20.80 -4.22 -3.19
C ALA A 48 -19.46 -3.86 -2.50
N ASN A 49 -18.52 -3.23 -3.21
CA ASN A 49 -17.15 -2.97 -2.73
C ASN A 49 -16.44 -4.21 -2.20
N ARG A 50 -16.77 -5.39 -2.72
CA ARG A 50 -16.22 -6.68 -2.29
C ARG A 50 -15.12 -7.14 -3.25
N PHE A 51 -13.93 -7.39 -2.71
CA PHE A 51 -12.76 -7.84 -3.45
C PHE A 51 -12.06 -8.98 -2.73
N ARG A 52 -12.04 -10.17 -3.33
CA ARG A 52 -11.46 -11.39 -2.77
C ARG A 52 -10.42 -11.97 -3.73
N GLN A 53 -9.38 -12.57 -3.16
CA GLN A 53 -8.33 -13.24 -3.95
C GLN A 53 -8.14 -14.67 -3.50
N HIS A 54 -8.11 -15.56 -4.49
CA HIS A 54 -7.96 -16.98 -4.22
C HIS A 54 -6.48 -17.34 -3.94
N PRO A 55 -6.16 -18.12 -2.88
CA PRO A 55 -4.78 -18.48 -2.53
C PRO A 55 -3.97 -19.13 -3.65
N LEU A 56 -4.62 -19.83 -4.59
CA LEU A 56 -3.93 -20.46 -5.72
C LEU A 56 -3.23 -19.45 -6.64
N ASP A 57 -3.77 -18.22 -6.81
CA ASP A 57 -3.09 -17.18 -7.58
C ASP A 57 -1.75 -16.81 -6.95
N TYR A 58 -1.69 -16.77 -5.62
CA TYR A 58 -0.46 -16.50 -4.88
C TYR A 58 0.55 -17.64 -4.95
N LEU A 59 0.08 -18.89 -4.80
CA LEU A 59 0.94 -20.08 -4.85
C LEU A 59 1.53 -20.30 -6.24
N GLU A 60 0.70 -20.23 -7.28
CA GLU A 60 1.12 -20.34 -8.68
C GLU A 60 2.09 -19.22 -9.03
N GLY A 61 1.75 -17.99 -8.64
CA GLY A 61 2.54 -16.79 -8.89
C GLY A 61 3.92 -16.84 -8.24
N LEU A 62 4.02 -17.29 -6.99
CA LEU A 62 5.29 -17.44 -6.28
C LEU A 62 6.25 -18.36 -7.04
N VAL A 63 5.77 -19.54 -7.43
CA VAL A 63 6.60 -20.52 -8.12
C VAL A 63 7.05 -20.01 -9.48
N VAL A 64 6.14 -19.40 -10.24
CA VAL A 64 6.45 -18.91 -11.59
C VAL A 64 7.39 -17.71 -11.51
N SER A 65 7.08 -16.71 -10.69
CA SER A 65 7.87 -15.47 -10.62
C SER A 65 9.31 -15.73 -10.18
N VAL A 66 9.52 -16.55 -9.14
CA VAL A 66 10.86 -16.88 -8.66
C VAL A 66 11.66 -17.67 -9.71
N LYS A 67 11.06 -18.71 -10.33
CA LYS A 67 11.76 -19.50 -11.34
C LYS A 67 12.11 -18.71 -12.59
N GLU A 68 11.19 -17.88 -13.08
CA GLU A 68 11.45 -17.07 -14.28
C GLU A 68 12.46 -15.94 -14.01
N ALA A 69 12.47 -15.38 -12.79
CA ALA A 69 13.51 -14.43 -12.40
C ALA A 69 14.90 -15.10 -12.32
N LEU A 70 15.00 -16.29 -11.73
CA LEU A 70 16.26 -17.06 -11.67
C LEU A 70 16.78 -17.46 -13.04
N LYS A 71 15.93 -17.76 -14.02
CA LYS A 71 16.35 -18.09 -15.40
C LYS A 71 17.05 -16.92 -16.11
N GLN A 72 16.83 -15.68 -15.68
CA GLN A 72 17.49 -14.50 -16.24
C GLN A 72 18.88 -14.30 -15.64
N CYS A 73 19.17 -14.95 -14.53
CA CYS A 73 20.45 -14.85 -13.83
C CYS A 73 21.51 -15.74 -14.47
N PRO A 74 22.82 -15.42 -14.30
CA PRO A 74 23.91 -16.31 -14.66
C PRO A 74 23.83 -17.67 -13.95
N GLU A 75 24.40 -18.70 -14.57
CA GLU A 75 24.49 -20.03 -13.99
C GLU A 75 25.16 -20.01 -12.61
N GLY A 76 24.63 -20.76 -11.66
CA GLY A 76 25.14 -20.85 -10.29
C GLY A 76 24.67 -19.75 -9.35
N VAL A 77 23.76 -18.86 -9.77
CA VAL A 77 23.15 -17.85 -8.88
C VAL A 77 22.16 -18.50 -7.92
N ALA A 78 21.31 -19.42 -8.41
CA ALA A 78 20.30 -20.09 -7.58
C ALA A 78 20.90 -20.79 -6.35
N GLU A 79 22.04 -21.46 -6.51
CA GLU A 79 22.75 -22.17 -5.45
C GLU A 79 23.40 -21.23 -4.41
N LYS A 80 23.50 -19.93 -4.73
CA LYS A 80 24.09 -18.91 -3.86
C LYS A 80 23.05 -17.95 -3.28
N VAL A 81 21.77 -18.22 -3.50
CA VAL A 81 20.70 -17.48 -2.82
C VAL A 81 20.74 -17.84 -1.34
N ALA A 82 20.86 -16.82 -0.48
CA ALA A 82 21.00 -16.99 0.97
C ALA A 82 19.73 -16.63 1.73
N GLY A 83 18.87 -15.76 1.18
CA GLY A 83 17.65 -15.30 1.83
C GLY A 83 16.53 -14.99 0.87
N ILE A 84 15.29 -15.11 1.37
CA ILE A 84 14.05 -14.69 0.70
C ILE A 84 13.16 -13.98 1.72
N SER A 85 12.60 -12.84 1.36
CA SER A 85 11.57 -12.16 2.13
C SER A 85 10.43 -11.71 1.21
N VAL A 86 9.26 -11.54 1.79
CA VAL A 86 8.06 -11.18 1.05
C VAL A 86 7.44 -9.92 1.61
N ASP A 87 6.84 -9.15 0.73
CA ASP A 87 5.88 -8.12 1.07
C ASP A 87 4.54 -8.40 0.39
N THR A 88 3.49 -7.81 0.93
CA THR A 88 2.14 -7.99 0.41
C THR A 88 1.32 -6.72 0.58
N THR A 89 0.26 -6.61 -0.20
CA THR A 89 -0.79 -5.64 0.13
C THR A 89 -1.35 -5.91 1.53
N GLY A 90 -1.83 -4.88 2.21
CA GLY A 90 -2.36 -5.02 3.56
C GLY A 90 -3.37 -3.95 3.99
N SER A 91 -4.32 -4.31 4.84
CA SER A 91 -4.59 -5.63 5.47
C SER A 91 -5.26 -6.58 4.47
N THR A 92 -4.76 -7.82 4.38
CA THR A 92 -5.29 -8.84 3.47
C THR A 92 -5.41 -10.18 4.23
N PRO A 93 -6.32 -10.29 5.22
CA PRO A 93 -6.48 -11.48 6.05
C PRO A 93 -7.25 -12.59 5.34
N VAL A 94 -7.00 -13.84 5.76
CA VAL A 94 -7.70 -15.04 5.31
C VAL A 94 -8.16 -15.89 6.47
N PRO A 95 -9.39 -16.46 6.44
CA PRO A 95 -9.82 -17.46 7.41
C PRO A 95 -9.09 -18.79 7.17
N VAL A 96 -8.56 -19.38 8.25
CA VAL A 96 -7.81 -20.63 8.20
C VAL A 96 -8.39 -21.67 9.15
N ASN A 97 -8.18 -22.95 8.81
CA ASN A 97 -8.48 -24.06 9.72
C ASN A 97 -7.39 -24.20 10.81
N ARG A 98 -7.47 -25.23 11.67
CA ARG A 98 -6.50 -25.46 12.75
C ARG A 98 -5.06 -25.73 12.27
N GLN A 99 -4.90 -26.17 11.03
CA GLN A 99 -3.61 -26.42 10.40
C GLN A 99 -3.05 -25.17 9.68
N GLY A 100 -3.76 -24.03 9.76
CA GLY A 100 -3.38 -22.80 9.07
C GLY A 100 -3.58 -22.84 7.54
N ILE A 101 -4.40 -23.76 7.07
CA ILE A 101 -4.77 -23.86 5.65
C ILE A 101 -5.94 -22.91 5.41
N PRO A 102 -5.85 -21.97 4.44
CA PRO A 102 -6.99 -21.15 4.02
C PRO A 102 -8.21 -22.01 3.70
N LEU A 103 -9.38 -21.60 4.18
CA LEU A 103 -10.60 -22.41 4.01
C LEU A 103 -10.90 -22.68 2.53
N SER A 104 -10.66 -21.72 1.64
CA SER A 104 -10.84 -21.90 0.19
C SER A 104 -9.93 -22.98 -0.46
N LEU A 105 -8.95 -23.51 0.27
CA LEU A 105 -8.16 -24.67 -0.13
C LEU A 105 -8.67 -25.98 0.50
N THR A 106 -9.83 -25.95 1.15
CA THR A 106 -10.44 -27.11 1.79
C THR A 106 -11.76 -27.50 1.11
N PRO A 107 -12.16 -28.81 1.13
CA PRO A 107 -13.35 -29.27 0.44
C PRO A 107 -14.64 -28.51 0.84
N GLY A 108 -15.37 -28.03 -0.16
CA GLY A 108 -16.64 -27.33 0.00
C GLY A 108 -16.53 -25.82 0.18
N PHE A 109 -15.30 -25.27 0.17
CA PHE A 109 -15.06 -23.83 0.26
C PHE A 109 -14.35 -23.23 -0.96
N GLU A 110 -14.01 -24.03 -1.97
CA GLU A 110 -13.16 -23.65 -3.09
C GLU A 110 -13.68 -22.43 -3.86
N GLU A 111 -15.00 -22.32 -3.97
CA GLU A 111 -15.66 -21.22 -4.69
C GLU A 111 -16.29 -20.17 -3.74
N ASN A 112 -16.11 -20.30 -2.41
CA ASN A 112 -16.67 -19.36 -1.44
C ASN A 112 -15.76 -18.12 -1.30
N PRO A 113 -16.18 -16.91 -1.74
CA PRO A 113 -15.37 -15.71 -1.65
C PRO A 113 -15.01 -15.32 -0.20
N ASN A 114 -15.87 -15.64 0.77
CA ASN A 114 -15.62 -15.34 2.18
C ASN A 114 -14.61 -16.31 2.84
N ALA A 115 -14.26 -17.40 2.15
CA ALA A 115 -13.21 -18.33 2.56
C ALA A 115 -11.82 -17.96 1.96
N MET A 116 -11.73 -16.89 1.18
CA MET A 116 -10.54 -16.40 0.49
C MET A 116 -9.90 -15.22 1.20
N PHE A 117 -8.77 -14.72 0.69
CA PHE A 117 -8.15 -13.50 1.17
C PHE A 117 -9.06 -12.30 0.94
N VAL A 118 -9.31 -11.53 2.00
CA VAL A 118 -10.07 -10.27 1.95
C VAL A 118 -9.09 -9.15 1.59
N LEU A 119 -9.09 -8.72 0.33
CA LEU A 119 -8.08 -7.81 -0.21
C LEU A 119 -8.10 -6.44 0.50
N TRP A 120 -6.96 -5.75 0.54
CA TRP A 120 -6.80 -4.43 1.18
C TRP A 120 -7.87 -3.41 0.75
N LYS A 121 -8.23 -3.36 -0.53
CA LYS A 121 -9.24 -2.44 -1.12
C LYS A 121 -10.70 -2.91 -0.95
N ASP A 122 -10.94 -3.96 -0.18
CA ASP A 122 -12.30 -4.38 0.15
C ASP A 122 -12.91 -3.46 1.21
N HIS A 123 -13.99 -2.79 0.86
CA HIS A 123 -14.70 -1.86 1.72
C HIS A 123 -16.09 -2.36 2.13
N SER A 124 -16.34 -3.67 2.08
CA SER A 124 -17.62 -4.25 2.49
C SER A 124 -17.91 -4.07 3.98
N ALA A 125 -16.87 -3.85 4.81
CA ALA A 125 -16.94 -3.79 6.28
C ALA A 125 -17.10 -2.36 6.87
N VAL A 126 -17.71 -1.41 6.15
CA VAL A 126 -17.88 -0.02 6.62
C VAL A 126 -18.66 0.04 7.93
N LYS A 127 -19.75 -0.71 8.02
CA LYS A 127 -20.60 -0.76 9.22
C LYS A 127 -19.81 -1.26 10.44
N GLU A 128 -19.01 -2.29 10.26
CA GLU A 128 -18.19 -2.86 11.33
C GLU A 128 -17.11 -1.88 11.80
N ALA A 129 -16.48 -1.15 10.89
CA ALA A 129 -15.52 -0.10 11.22
C ALA A 129 -16.17 1.04 12.03
N ASP A 130 -17.37 1.48 11.65
CA ASP A 130 -18.13 2.50 12.39
C ASP A 130 -18.50 2.02 13.81
N GLU A 131 -18.84 0.74 13.96
CA GLU A 131 -19.13 0.14 15.27
C GLU A 131 -17.87 0.07 16.15
N ILE A 132 -16.71 -0.30 15.58
CA ILE A 132 -15.42 -0.28 16.27
C ILE A 132 -15.10 1.14 16.76
N ASN A 133 -15.18 2.14 15.87
CA ASN A 133 -14.91 3.55 16.18
C ASN A 133 -15.81 4.08 17.30
N ARG A 134 -17.09 3.75 17.25
CA ARG A 134 -18.06 4.16 18.30
C ARG A 134 -17.73 3.48 19.62
N LEU A 135 -17.47 2.17 19.60
CA LEU A 135 -17.17 1.42 20.81
C LEU A 135 -15.87 1.89 21.46
N ALA A 136 -14.79 2.05 20.69
CA ALA A 136 -13.49 2.50 21.19
C ALA A 136 -13.59 3.75 22.07
N ARG A 137 -14.49 4.69 21.70
CA ARG A 137 -14.73 5.94 22.43
C ARG A 137 -15.69 5.84 23.62
N THR A 138 -16.45 4.75 23.76
CA THR A 138 -17.58 4.68 24.71
C THR A 138 -17.58 3.48 25.64
N TRP A 139 -16.71 2.51 25.45
CA TRP A 139 -16.75 1.26 26.22
C TRP A 139 -16.22 1.37 27.66
N GLY A 140 -15.50 2.45 27.97
CA GLY A 140 -15.03 2.79 29.31
C GLY A 140 -13.65 2.25 29.68
N GLY A 141 -12.93 1.64 28.73
CA GLY A 141 -11.54 1.18 28.86
C GLY A 141 -10.60 1.91 27.92
N GLU A 142 -9.51 1.25 27.55
CA GLU A 142 -8.47 1.77 26.66
C GLU A 142 -9.00 1.99 25.23
N ASP A 143 -8.64 3.09 24.58
CA ASP A 143 -8.88 3.30 23.17
C ASP A 143 -7.82 2.55 22.35
N PHE A 144 -8.19 1.37 21.83
CA PHE A 144 -7.29 0.54 21.04
C PHE A 144 -6.99 1.12 19.65
N THR A 145 -7.76 2.12 19.19
CA THR A 145 -7.53 2.76 17.88
C THR A 145 -6.49 3.88 17.94
N LYS A 146 -6.04 4.29 19.12
CA LYS A 146 -5.20 5.49 19.30
C LYS A 146 -3.88 5.46 18.51
N PHE A 147 -3.26 4.28 18.35
CA PHE A 147 -2.03 4.13 17.56
C PHE A 147 -2.30 3.97 16.06
N GLU A 148 -3.55 3.85 15.67
CA GLU A 148 -4.02 3.85 14.28
C GLU A 148 -4.70 5.19 13.92
N GLY A 149 -4.26 6.28 14.56
CA GLY A 149 -4.74 7.62 14.34
C GLY A 149 -6.11 7.95 14.95
N GLY A 150 -6.65 7.08 15.80
CA GLY A 150 -7.94 7.25 16.48
C GLY A 150 -9.17 6.97 15.62
N ILE A 151 -8.98 6.46 14.39
CA ILE A 151 -10.08 6.09 13.47
C ILE A 151 -9.75 4.76 12.80
N TYR A 152 -10.59 3.75 13.04
CA TYR A 152 -10.45 2.43 12.44
C TYR A 152 -11.13 2.36 11.07
N SER A 153 -10.45 1.78 10.07
CA SER A 153 -10.95 1.71 8.69
C SER A 153 -11.62 0.37 8.37
N SER A 154 -12.58 0.39 7.43
CA SER A 154 -13.16 -0.81 6.83
C SER A 154 -12.15 -1.69 6.08
N GLU A 155 -11.00 -1.11 5.71
CA GLU A 155 -9.90 -1.83 5.05
C GLU A 155 -9.11 -2.73 6.00
N TRP A 156 -9.35 -2.70 7.33
CA TRP A 156 -8.46 -3.27 8.32
C TRP A 156 -9.00 -4.54 8.97
N PHE A 157 -8.12 -5.25 9.64
CA PHE A 157 -8.22 -6.62 10.10
C PHE A 157 -9.54 -6.96 10.83
N TRP A 158 -9.85 -6.26 11.93
CA TRP A 158 -11.02 -6.58 12.74
C TRP A 158 -12.35 -6.30 12.08
N ALA A 159 -12.43 -5.21 11.31
CA ALA A 159 -13.65 -4.88 10.56
C ALA A 159 -13.97 -5.97 9.53
N LYS A 160 -12.96 -6.40 8.76
CA LYS A 160 -13.11 -7.47 7.76
C LYS A 160 -13.47 -8.81 8.36
N ILE A 161 -12.83 -9.19 9.46
CA ILE A 161 -13.12 -10.43 10.16
C ILE A 161 -14.57 -10.42 10.66
N LEU A 162 -14.97 -9.36 11.36
CA LEU A 162 -16.32 -9.26 11.91
C LEU A 162 -17.38 -9.29 10.81
N HIS A 163 -17.13 -8.58 9.70
CA HIS A 163 -18.03 -8.59 8.54
C HIS A 163 -18.22 -10.01 7.99
N VAL A 164 -17.13 -10.73 7.71
CA VAL A 164 -17.21 -12.12 7.20
C VAL A 164 -17.88 -13.05 8.20
N LEU A 165 -17.57 -12.95 9.50
CA LEU A 165 -18.20 -13.77 10.53
C LEU A 165 -19.72 -13.53 10.64
N ARG A 166 -20.19 -12.31 10.36
CA ARG A 166 -21.62 -11.98 10.33
C ARG A 166 -22.31 -12.51 9.09
N GLU A 167 -21.70 -12.31 7.92
CA GLU A 167 -22.28 -12.62 6.62
C GLU A 167 -22.29 -14.11 6.30
N ASP A 168 -21.27 -14.87 6.72
CA ASP A 168 -21.08 -16.26 6.28
C ASP A 168 -21.04 -17.24 7.45
N LYS A 169 -22.15 -17.93 7.64
CA LYS A 169 -22.27 -18.95 8.69
C LYS A 169 -21.30 -20.11 8.49
N GLN A 170 -21.06 -20.55 7.25
CA GLN A 170 -20.16 -21.69 7.00
C GLN A 170 -18.72 -21.32 7.33
N VAL A 171 -18.25 -20.15 6.93
CA VAL A 171 -16.92 -19.64 7.29
C VAL A 171 -16.82 -19.48 8.81
N ARG A 172 -17.80 -18.86 9.44
CA ARG A 172 -17.83 -18.67 10.90
C ARG A 172 -17.68 -19.97 11.70
N GLU A 173 -18.32 -21.06 11.26
CA GLU A 173 -18.28 -22.35 11.94
C GLU A 173 -16.99 -23.14 11.69
N ASN A 174 -16.24 -22.82 10.63
CA ASN A 174 -15.04 -23.55 10.20
C ASN A 174 -13.73 -22.75 10.32
N ALA A 175 -13.78 -21.42 10.37
CA ALA A 175 -12.61 -20.57 10.61
C ALA A 175 -12.13 -20.75 12.05
N TRP A 176 -10.96 -21.39 12.19
CA TRP A 176 -10.35 -21.54 13.51
C TRP A 176 -9.54 -20.30 13.90
N SER A 177 -8.86 -19.69 12.93
CA SER A 177 -8.05 -18.48 13.10
C SER A 177 -8.08 -17.63 11.83
N TRP A 178 -7.41 -16.48 11.90
CA TRP A 178 -7.21 -15.57 10.78
C TRP A 178 -5.73 -15.23 10.64
N VAL A 179 -5.25 -15.16 9.40
CA VAL A 179 -3.83 -14.94 9.11
C VAL A 179 -3.70 -13.87 8.02
N GLU A 180 -2.84 -12.88 8.23
CA GLU A 180 -2.48 -11.91 7.20
C GLU A 180 -1.68 -12.57 6.07
N HIS A 181 -1.80 -12.05 4.86
CA HIS A 181 -1.10 -12.57 3.70
C HIS A 181 0.42 -12.53 3.91
N CYS A 182 0.96 -11.44 4.45
CA CYS A 182 2.38 -11.29 4.76
C CYS A 182 2.89 -12.26 5.84
N ASP A 183 2.01 -12.84 6.65
CA ASP A 183 2.35 -13.86 7.64
C ASP A 183 2.24 -15.27 7.05
N TRP A 184 1.23 -15.48 6.18
CA TRP A 184 0.93 -16.81 5.64
C TRP A 184 2.00 -17.31 4.67
N ILE A 185 2.52 -16.45 3.78
CA ILE A 185 3.54 -16.86 2.80
C ILE A 185 4.86 -17.28 3.47
N PRO A 186 5.44 -16.51 4.42
CA PRO A 186 6.64 -16.96 5.13
C PRO A 186 6.43 -18.28 5.89
N ALA A 187 5.29 -18.43 6.56
CA ALA A 187 4.93 -19.66 7.26
C ALA A 187 4.84 -20.87 6.32
N LEU A 188 4.24 -20.69 5.17
CA LEU A 188 4.15 -21.71 4.12
C LEU A 188 5.54 -22.09 3.61
N LEU A 189 6.41 -21.13 3.33
CA LEU A 189 7.78 -21.36 2.84
C LEU A 189 8.62 -22.20 3.81
N VAL A 190 8.46 -21.98 5.12
CA VAL A 190 9.17 -22.78 6.14
C VAL A 190 8.46 -24.10 6.49
N GLY A 191 7.26 -24.33 5.95
CA GLY A 191 6.49 -25.55 6.17
C GLY A 191 5.83 -25.64 7.56
N ASN A 192 5.65 -24.53 8.25
CA ASN A 192 4.93 -24.47 9.52
C ASN A 192 3.81 -23.42 9.43
N THR A 193 2.61 -23.87 9.18
CA THR A 193 1.40 -23.02 9.06
C THR A 193 0.51 -23.01 10.31
N ASP A 194 0.91 -23.64 11.41
CA ASP A 194 0.14 -23.63 12.68
C ASP A 194 -0.10 -22.18 13.15
N PRO A 195 -1.35 -21.71 13.19
CA PRO A 195 -1.65 -20.30 13.48
C PRO A 195 -1.10 -19.78 14.80
N LEU A 196 -0.87 -20.65 15.79
CA LEU A 196 -0.32 -20.28 17.09
C LEU A 196 1.22 -20.20 17.11
N GLN A 197 1.89 -20.71 16.07
CA GLN A 197 3.34 -20.75 15.98
C GLN A 197 3.90 -19.81 14.91
N LEU A 198 3.03 -19.17 14.14
CA LEU A 198 3.45 -18.21 13.12
C LEU A 198 4.16 -17.02 13.75
N LYS A 199 5.26 -16.60 13.16
CA LYS A 199 5.82 -15.29 13.42
C LYS A 199 5.00 -14.24 12.68
N ARG A 200 4.27 -13.44 13.45
CA ARG A 200 3.35 -12.43 12.91
C ARG A 200 4.08 -11.11 12.67
N SER A 201 3.78 -10.47 11.57
CA SER A 201 4.34 -9.17 11.20
C SER A 201 3.93 -8.08 12.16
N ARG A 202 4.91 -7.39 12.76
CA ARG A 202 4.66 -6.19 13.58
C ARG A 202 4.04 -5.07 12.75
N CYS A 203 4.44 -4.95 11.49
CA CYS A 203 3.86 -4.01 10.55
C CYS A 203 2.34 -4.24 10.42
N ALA A 204 1.91 -5.47 10.09
CA ALA A 204 0.49 -5.78 9.93
C ALA A 204 -0.29 -5.67 11.24
N ALA A 205 0.25 -6.20 12.32
CA ALA A 205 -0.40 -6.21 13.62
C ALA A 205 -0.63 -4.80 14.18
N GLY A 206 0.40 -3.96 14.17
CA GLY A 206 0.35 -2.62 14.74
C GLY A 206 -0.43 -1.61 13.90
N HIS A 207 -0.36 -1.71 12.55
CA HIS A 207 -1.08 -0.77 11.68
C HIS A 207 -2.54 -1.16 11.42
N LYS A 208 -2.91 -2.46 11.57
CA LYS A 208 -4.24 -2.91 11.10
C LYS A 208 -5.01 -3.79 12.08
N ALA A 209 -4.38 -4.29 13.17
CA ALA A 209 -5.04 -5.18 14.12
C ALA A 209 -5.13 -4.62 15.56
N MET A 210 -4.92 -3.32 15.73
CA MET A 210 -4.92 -2.64 17.04
C MET A 210 -3.96 -3.31 18.05
N TRP A 211 -2.84 -3.84 17.55
CA TRP A 211 -1.82 -4.45 18.39
C TRP A 211 -0.81 -3.39 18.85
N HIS A 212 -0.53 -3.35 20.15
CA HIS A 212 0.54 -2.52 20.70
C HIS A 212 1.08 -3.09 22.00
N ASP A 213 2.39 -2.90 22.26
CA ASP A 213 3.05 -3.37 23.50
C ASP A 213 2.39 -2.79 24.76
N SER A 214 1.96 -1.53 24.75
CA SER A 214 1.30 -0.90 25.91
C SER A 214 -0.06 -1.48 26.24
N PHE A 215 -0.70 -2.18 25.30
CA PHE A 215 -1.96 -2.93 25.53
C PHE A 215 -1.70 -4.37 25.99
N GLY A 216 -0.43 -4.81 26.02
CA GLY A 216 -0.08 -6.22 26.18
C GLY A 216 -0.44 -7.07 24.96
N GLY A 217 -0.48 -6.46 23.77
CA GLY A 217 -0.76 -7.12 22.50
C GLY A 217 -2.04 -6.63 21.81
N LEU A 218 -2.87 -7.56 21.33
CA LEU A 218 -4.17 -7.31 20.71
C LEU A 218 -5.19 -6.76 21.73
N PRO A 219 -6.30 -6.13 21.27
CA PRO A 219 -7.38 -5.66 22.14
C PRO A 219 -7.82 -6.71 23.17
N GLU A 220 -8.26 -6.23 24.34
CA GLU A 220 -8.75 -7.10 25.40
C GLU A 220 -9.98 -7.88 24.95
N GLU A 221 -10.14 -9.10 25.48
CA GLU A 221 -11.27 -9.98 25.18
C GLU A 221 -12.61 -9.30 25.48
N ASP A 222 -12.70 -8.55 26.59
CA ASP A 222 -13.91 -7.83 26.97
C ASP A 222 -14.34 -6.77 25.94
N PHE A 223 -13.36 -6.09 25.32
CA PHE A 223 -13.64 -5.15 24.22
C PHE A 223 -14.19 -5.90 22.99
N LEU A 224 -13.54 -7.00 22.60
CA LEU A 224 -13.93 -7.79 21.44
C LEU A 224 -15.32 -8.40 21.60
N VAL A 225 -15.61 -8.99 22.75
CA VAL A 225 -16.94 -9.58 23.05
C VAL A 225 -18.02 -8.51 23.14
N LYS A 226 -17.69 -7.32 23.66
CA LYS A 226 -18.62 -6.19 23.70
C LYS A 226 -18.90 -5.60 22.33
N LEU A 227 -17.92 -5.65 21.42
CA LEU A 227 -18.11 -5.30 20.01
C LEU A 227 -19.08 -6.28 19.34
N ASP A 228 -18.78 -7.56 19.43
CA ASP A 228 -19.66 -8.64 18.96
C ASP A 228 -19.30 -9.98 19.64
N PRO A 229 -20.27 -10.72 20.18
CA PRO A 229 -20.03 -12.05 20.75
C PRO A 229 -19.37 -13.05 19.79
N LEU A 230 -19.46 -12.85 18.48
CA LEU A 230 -18.80 -13.70 17.46
C LEU A 230 -17.27 -13.62 17.54
N LEU A 231 -16.71 -12.58 18.13
CA LEU A 231 -15.27 -12.41 18.34
C LEU A 231 -14.77 -13.12 19.61
N GLY A 232 -15.67 -13.62 20.45
CA GLY A 232 -15.32 -14.29 21.71
C GLY A 232 -14.41 -15.49 21.50
N GLY A 233 -13.29 -15.55 22.25
CA GLY A 233 -12.27 -16.58 22.17
C GLY A 233 -11.42 -16.56 20.90
N LEU A 234 -11.58 -15.55 20.01
CA LEU A 234 -10.76 -15.43 18.81
C LEU A 234 -9.34 -14.97 19.16
N LYS A 235 -9.19 -14.04 20.11
CA LYS A 235 -7.88 -13.53 20.55
C LYS A 235 -6.90 -14.66 20.91
N GLU A 236 -7.36 -15.68 21.63
CA GLU A 236 -6.55 -16.83 22.04
C GLU A 236 -6.08 -17.71 20.86
N ARG A 237 -6.70 -17.56 19.70
CA ARG A 237 -6.41 -18.31 18.48
C ARG A 237 -5.64 -17.48 17.44
N LEU A 238 -5.26 -16.24 17.81
CA LEU A 238 -4.48 -15.33 16.98
C LEU A 238 -3.01 -15.33 17.41
N PHE A 239 -2.53 -14.27 18.01
CA PHE A 239 -1.13 -14.11 18.40
C PHE A 239 -0.97 -13.14 19.57
N SER A 240 0.15 -13.27 20.31
CA SER A 240 0.61 -12.32 21.30
C SER A 240 1.82 -11.51 20.81
N ASP A 241 2.79 -12.22 20.23
CA ASP A 241 4.06 -11.64 19.83
C ASP A 241 4.07 -11.23 18.35
N THR A 242 4.85 -10.21 18.05
CA THR A 242 5.06 -9.70 16.69
C THR A 242 6.54 -9.51 16.37
N TYR A 243 6.87 -9.56 15.08
CA TYR A 243 8.24 -9.58 14.60
C TYR A 243 8.45 -8.55 13.50
N THR A 244 9.61 -7.89 13.52
CA THR A 244 10.05 -6.94 12.49
C THR A 244 10.59 -7.66 11.26
N CYS A 245 10.69 -6.99 10.13
CA CYS A 245 11.06 -7.58 8.83
C CYS A 245 12.49 -8.17 8.78
N ASP A 246 13.35 -7.81 9.72
CA ASP A 246 14.73 -8.32 9.86
C ASP A 246 14.81 -9.63 10.67
N VAL A 247 13.67 -10.17 11.12
CA VAL A 247 13.65 -11.41 11.91
C VAL A 247 13.50 -12.63 11.02
N LYS A 248 14.38 -13.61 11.21
CA LYS A 248 14.30 -14.92 10.54
C LYS A 248 13.10 -15.73 11.05
N VAL A 249 12.22 -16.15 10.14
CA VAL A 249 11.12 -17.08 10.43
C VAL A 249 11.63 -18.52 10.51
N GLY A 250 12.48 -18.90 9.58
CA GLY A 250 13.06 -20.24 9.47
C GLY A 250 13.93 -20.37 8.22
N GLU A 251 14.11 -21.58 7.77
CA GLU A 251 14.71 -21.91 6.47
C GLU A 251 13.65 -22.52 5.55
N LEU A 252 13.89 -22.49 4.23
CA LEU A 252 12.98 -23.11 3.29
C LEU A 252 12.75 -24.59 3.63
N SER A 253 11.50 -25.00 3.67
CA SER A 253 11.19 -26.43 3.76
C SER A 253 11.69 -27.18 2.53
N PRO A 254 12.00 -28.49 2.62
CA PRO A 254 12.42 -29.29 1.47
C PRO A 254 11.42 -29.24 0.31
N GLU A 255 10.13 -29.14 0.60
CA GLU A 255 9.07 -29.01 -0.38
C GLU A 255 9.21 -27.71 -1.18
N TRP A 256 9.33 -26.57 -0.50
CA TRP A 256 9.42 -25.27 -1.15
C TRP A 256 10.78 -25.03 -1.79
N ALA A 257 11.86 -25.54 -1.20
CA ALA A 257 13.18 -25.54 -1.84
C ALA A 257 13.12 -26.24 -3.20
N GLY A 258 12.49 -27.41 -3.27
CA GLY A 258 12.30 -28.15 -4.53
C GLY A 258 11.38 -27.43 -5.52
N LYS A 259 10.27 -26.83 -5.04
CA LYS A 259 9.34 -26.08 -5.90
C LYS A 259 9.98 -24.84 -6.51
N LEU A 260 10.81 -24.12 -5.75
CA LEU A 260 11.46 -22.88 -6.19
C LEU A 260 12.79 -23.11 -6.92
N GLY A 261 13.41 -24.29 -6.79
CA GLY A 261 14.73 -24.58 -7.33
C GLY A 261 15.85 -23.89 -6.54
N LEU A 262 15.69 -23.81 -5.23
CA LEU A 262 16.61 -23.13 -4.30
C LEU A 262 17.16 -24.10 -3.25
N PRO A 263 18.31 -23.82 -2.60
CA PRO A 263 18.78 -24.59 -1.46
C PRO A 263 17.81 -24.53 -0.27
N ALA A 264 17.66 -25.61 0.48
CA ALA A 264 16.85 -25.63 1.70
C ALA A 264 17.45 -24.77 2.84
N THR A 265 18.70 -24.34 2.70
CA THR A 265 19.39 -23.43 3.66
C THR A 265 19.05 -21.97 3.48
N VAL A 266 18.22 -21.60 2.51
CA VAL A 266 17.78 -20.22 2.29
C VAL A 266 16.96 -19.75 3.49
N SER A 267 17.39 -18.66 4.09
CA SER A 267 16.70 -18.04 5.24
C SER A 267 15.43 -17.32 4.77
N VAL A 268 14.33 -17.52 5.49
CA VAL A 268 13.04 -16.86 5.20
C VAL A 268 12.80 -15.77 6.24
N GLY A 269 12.55 -14.53 5.79
CA GLY A 269 12.26 -13.39 6.64
C GLY A 269 10.79 -13.29 7.03
N ALA A 270 10.50 -12.57 8.12
CA ALA A 270 9.16 -12.14 8.45
C ALA A 270 8.66 -11.15 7.38
N GLY A 271 7.40 -11.30 6.96
CA GLY A 271 6.81 -10.43 5.94
C GLY A 271 6.41 -9.07 6.49
N ALA A 272 6.14 -8.14 5.59
CA ALA A 272 5.58 -6.83 5.90
C ALA A 272 4.66 -6.35 4.76
N PHE A 273 4.11 -5.15 4.87
CA PHE A 273 3.33 -4.56 3.78
C PHE A 273 4.23 -3.96 2.69
N ASP A 274 3.71 -3.96 1.47
CA ASP A 274 4.38 -3.52 0.25
C ASP A 274 4.96 -2.09 0.36
N ALA A 275 4.16 -1.11 0.78
CA ALA A 275 4.62 0.27 0.92
C ALA A 275 5.69 0.45 2.00
N HIS A 276 5.69 -0.39 3.06
CA HIS A 276 6.69 -0.36 4.13
C HIS A 276 8.04 -0.89 3.61
N LEU A 277 8.06 -2.05 2.92
CA LEU A 277 9.28 -2.53 2.29
C LEU A 277 9.68 -1.68 1.07
N GLY A 278 8.71 -1.08 0.37
CA GLY A 278 8.98 -0.09 -0.66
C GLY A 278 9.76 1.12 -0.14
N ALA A 279 9.45 1.57 1.08
CA ALA A 279 10.22 2.61 1.74
C ALA A 279 11.68 2.19 2.03
N LEU A 280 11.90 0.92 2.41
CA LEU A 280 13.26 0.38 2.58
C LEU A 280 14.04 0.40 1.26
N GLY A 281 13.45 -0.13 0.19
CA GLY A 281 14.09 -0.18 -1.12
C GLY A 281 14.27 1.19 -1.78
N ALA A 282 13.50 2.19 -1.35
CA ALA A 282 13.68 3.60 -1.71
C ALA A 282 14.66 4.33 -0.78
N GLU A 283 15.36 3.61 0.10
CA GLU A 283 16.37 4.15 1.02
C GLU A 283 15.80 5.23 1.97
N ILE A 284 14.66 4.93 2.60
CA ILE A 284 14.05 5.83 3.59
C ILE A 284 15.04 6.20 4.68
N GLN A 285 15.07 7.47 5.04
CA GLN A 285 15.91 8.03 6.08
C GLN A 285 15.04 8.74 7.14
N PRO A 286 15.51 8.89 8.38
CA PRO A 286 14.82 9.70 9.38
C PRO A 286 14.51 11.09 8.82
N TYR A 287 13.31 11.58 9.11
CA TYR A 287 12.79 12.89 8.69
C TYR A 287 12.52 13.05 7.18
N TYR A 288 12.67 11.99 6.38
CA TYR A 288 12.23 11.97 4.98
C TYR A 288 10.96 11.15 4.84
N LEU A 289 9.95 11.76 4.24
CA LEU A 289 8.70 11.06 3.94
C LEU A 289 8.87 10.26 2.65
N SER A 290 8.84 8.94 2.75
CA SER A 290 8.76 8.06 1.58
C SER A 290 7.34 8.04 1.05
N LYS A 291 7.14 8.41 -0.22
CA LYS A 291 5.84 8.54 -0.86
C LYS A 291 5.73 7.62 -2.07
N VAL A 292 4.98 6.53 -1.89
CA VAL A 292 4.62 5.64 -3.02
C VAL A 292 3.52 6.32 -3.82
N MET A 293 3.81 6.68 -5.07
CA MET A 293 2.91 7.44 -5.95
C MET A 293 2.41 6.57 -7.09
N GLY A 294 1.27 5.93 -6.88
CA GLY A 294 0.55 5.07 -7.83
C GLY A 294 -0.84 5.61 -8.13
N THR A 295 -1.83 4.73 -8.20
CA THR A 295 -3.27 5.03 -8.27
C THR A 295 -3.73 5.84 -7.06
N SER A 296 -3.27 5.45 -5.88
CA SER A 296 -3.34 6.16 -4.60
C SER A 296 -1.93 6.47 -4.11
N THR A 297 -1.78 7.03 -2.88
CA THR A 297 -0.47 7.10 -2.24
C THR A 297 -0.43 6.35 -0.92
N CYS A 298 0.74 5.78 -0.63
CA CYS A 298 1.12 5.38 0.72
C CYS A 298 2.35 6.18 1.14
N ASP A 299 2.23 6.84 2.27
CA ASP A 299 3.20 7.81 2.76
C ASP A 299 3.78 7.28 4.07
N MET A 300 5.09 6.99 4.07
CA MET A 300 5.79 6.42 5.20
C MET A 300 6.82 7.40 5.74
N ILE A 301 6.90 7.53 7.06
CA ILE A 301 7.96 8.28 7.72
C ILE A 301 8.53 7.45 8.87
N ILE A 302 9.82 7.57 9.11
CA ILE A 302 10.48 6.97 10.28
C ILE A 302 11.04 8.06 11.18
N ALA A 303 10.88 7.87 12.49
CA ALA A 303 11.40 8.77 13.49
C ALA A 303 11.98 7.98 14.67
N PRO A 304 13.07 8.48 15.30
CA PRO A 304 13.57 7.90 16.53
C PRO A 304 12.51 7.96 17.64
N GLY A 305 12.26 6.82 18.32
CA GLY A 305 11.22 6.75 19.35
C GLY A 305 11.38 7.77 20.48
N HIS A 306 12.63 8.11 20.85
CA HIS A 306 12.90 9.09 21.91
C HIS A 306 12.52 10.53 21.52
N GLU A 307 12.37 10.84 20.22
CA GLU A 307 11.94 12.18 19.75
C GLU A 307 10.41 12.28 19.70
N LEU A 308 9.73 11.18 19.38
CA LEU A 308 8.27 11.14 19.44
C LEU A 308 7.77 11.06 20.88
N GLY A 309 8.47 10.31 21.77
CA GLY A 309 8.04 10.09 23.15
C GLY A 309 6.63 9.48 23.16
N ASP A 310 5.76 10.03 24.01
CA ASP A 310 4.36 9.59 24.14
C ASP A 310 3.40 10.31 23.16
N LYS A 311 3.92 11.03 22.17
CA LYS A 311 3.08 11.75 21.20
C LYS A 311 2.35 10.77 20.29
N LEU A 312 1.07 11.00 20.12
CA LEU A 312 0.22 10.33 19.14
C LEU A 312 -0.07 11.30 17.99
N VAL A 313 0.10 10.84 16.76
CA VAL A 313 -0.28 11.60 15.56
C VAL A 313 -1.70 11.22 15.19
N GLU A 314 -2.65 12.13 15.39
CA GLU A 314 -4.05 11.86 15.11
C GLU A 314 -4.36 11.88 13.60
N GLY A 315 -5.37 11.10 13.20
CA GLY A 315 -5.91 11.10 11.83
C GLY A 315 -4.99 10.49 10.77
N ILE A 316 -3.98 9.71 11.13
CA ILE A 316 -3.11 8.94 10.22
C ILE A 316 -3.53 7.47 10.17
N CYS A 317 -2.81 6.63 9.42
CA CYS A 317 -3.14 5.20 9.26
C CYS A 317 -2.40 4.27 10.22
N GLY A 318 -1.55 4.83 11.09
CA GLY A 318 -0.87 4.07 12.13
C GLY A 318 0.50 4.63 12.51
N GLN A 319 0.91 4.29 13.74
CA GLN A 319 2.16 4.68 14.38
C GLN A 319 2.69 3.46 15.16
N VAL A 320 3.73 2.79 14.63
CA VAL A 320 4.16 1.48 15.13
C VAL A 320 5.68 1.40 15.20
N ASP A 321 6.20 1.04 16.37
CA ASP A 321 7.64 0.84 16.56
C ASP A 321 8.15 -0.36 15.76
N GLY A 322 9.18 -0.14 14.96
CA GLY A 322 9.83 -1.16 14.14
C GLY A 322 9.05 -1.64 12.92
N SER A 323 7.94 -0.99 12.55
CA SER A 323 7.11 -1.46 11.41
C SER A 323 7.77 -1.29 10.04
N ILE A 324 8.67 -0.32 9.89
CA ILE A 324 9.41 -0.04 8.66
C ILE A 324 10.89 -0.39 8.87
N VAL A 325 11.58 0.41 9.67
CA VAL A 325 12.97 0.15 10.06
C VAL A 325 12.99 -0.27 11.53
N PRO A 326 13.56 -1.44 11.86
CA PRO A 326 13.67 -1.88 13.23
C PRO A 326 14.37 -0.84 14.14
N GLY A 327 13.80 -0.59 15.32
CA GLY A 327 14.30 0.42 16.27
C GLY A 327 13.90 1.86 15.98
N MET A 328 13.04 2.07 14.97
CA MET A 328 12.42 3.38 14.70
C MET A 328 10.91 3.25 14.66
N VAL A 329 10.21 4.29 15.08
CA VAL A 329 8.76 4.34 14.93
C VAL A 329 8.42 4.63 13.47
N GLY A 330 7.66 3.73 12.84
CA GLY A 330 7.10 3.91 11.53
C GLY A 330 5.69 4.52 11.61
N LEU A 331 5.47 5.59 10.85
CA LEU A 331 4.16 6.23 10.74
C LEU A 331 3.65 6.08 9.30
N GLU A 332 2.37 5.75 9.16
CA GLU A 332 1.69 5.53 7.87
C GLU A 332 0.61 6.57 7.65
N ALA A 333 0.58 7.13 6.45
CA ALA A 333 -0.46 8.00 5.94
C ALA A 333 -0.72 7.70 4.46
N GLY A 334 -1.60 8.45 3.79
CA GLY A 334 -1.79 8.32 2.35
C GLY A 334 -3.06 8.97 1.84
N GLN A 335 -3.14 9.09 0.51
CA GLN A 335 -4.30 9.61 -0.20
C GLN A 335 -5.05 8.45 -0.87
N SER A 336 -6.37 8.44 -0.77
CA SER A 336 -7.23 7.40 -1.35
C SER A 336 -7.21 7.40 -2.89
N ALA A 337 -6.95 8.56 -3.50
CA ALA A 337 -6.79 8.71 -4.95
C ALA A 337 -5.66 9.69 -5.25
N PHE A 338 -4.84 9.37 -6.25
CA PHE A 338 -3.77 10.22 -6.76
C PHE A 338 -3.70 10.08 -8.29
N GLY A 339 -3.00 9.09 -8.82
CA GLY A 339 -2.93 8.81 -10.25
C GLY A 339 -4.29 8.42 -10.86
N ASP A 340 -5.18 7.83 -10.07
CA ASP A 340 -6.55 7.50 -10.49
C ASP A 340 -7.37 8.75 -10.88
N ILE A 341 -7.09 9.91 -10.28
CA ILE A 341 -7.74 11.17 -10.66
C ILE A 341 -7.37 11.56 -12.09
N TYR A 342 -6.10 11.38 -12.46
CA TYR A 342 -5.62 11.66 -13.82
C TYR A 342 -6.18 10.65 -14.83
N ALA A 343 -6.20 9.38 -14.45
CA ALA A 343 -6.79 8.31 -15.26
C ALA A 343 -8.30 8.53 -15.47
N TRP A 344 -9.04 8.88 -14.42
CA TRP A 344 -10.44 9.24 -14.52
C TRP A 344 -10.68 10.39 -15.49
N PHE A 345 -9.89 11.47 -15.39
CA PHE A 345 -10.07 12.61 -16.30
C PHE A 345 -9.74 12.25 -17.74
N SER A 346 -8.69 11.45 -17.96
CA SER A 346 -8.40 10.88 -19.29
C SER A 346 -9.58 10.09 -19.85
N GLN A 347 -10.22 9.23 -19.05
CA GLN A 347 -11.41 8.48 -19.47
C GLN A 347 -12.59 9.38 -19.84
N VAL A 348 -12.82 10.46 -19.06
CA VAL A 348 -13.86 11.45 -19.39
C VAL A 348 -13.62 12.08 -20.78
N LEU A 349 -12.37 12.40 -21.09
CA LEU A 349 -11.99 12.98 -22.39
C LEU A 349 -12.01 11.95 -23.53
N MET A 350 -11.86 10.68 -23.24
CA MET A 350 -11.91 9.59 -24.22
C MET A 350 -13.35 9.25 -24.67
N TRP A 351 -14.38 9.68 -23.93
CA TRP A 351 -15.78 9.36 -24.23
C TRP A 351 -16.19 9.57 -25.70
N PRO A 352 -15.83 10.68 -26.38
CA PRO A 352 -16.17 10.86 -27.80
C PRO A 352 -15.50 9.83 -28.71
N LEU A 353 -14.28 9.39 -28.39
CA LEU A 353 -13.58 8.38 -29.19
C LEU A 353 -14.21 7.00 -29.02
N GLU A 354 -14.67 6.69 -27.84
CA GLU A 354 -15.29 5.40 -27.52
C GLU A 354 -16.73 5.28 -28.03
N HIS A 355 -17.50 6.37 -28.08
CA HIS A 355 -18.92 6.33 -28.35
C HIS A 355 -19.33 7.01 -29.68
N VAL A 356 -18.60 8.03 -30.13
CA VAL A 356 -18.90 8.76 -31.34
C VAL A 356 -18.09 8.24 -32.54
N VAL A 357 -16.76 8.15 -32.37
CA VAL A 357 -15.84 7.71 -33.45
C VAL A 357 -16.10 6.24 -33.82
N THR A 358 -16.40 5.39 -32.86
CA THR A 358 -16.75 3.98 -33.10
C THR A 358 -17.99 3.84 -34.03
N GLY A 359 -18.94 4.77 -33.96
CA GLY A 359 -20.13 4.80 -34.79
C GLY A 359 -19.96 5.42 -36.19
N LEU A 360 -18.79 5.95 -36.54
CA LEU A 360 -18.56 6.60 -37.83
C LEU A 360 -18.59 5.57 -38.97
N GLU A 361 -19.48 5.82 -39.96
CA GLU A 361 -19.51 5.06 -41.21
C GLU A 361 -18.33 5.45 -42.12
N GLY A 362 -17.82 4.49 -42.91
CA GLY A 362 -16.74 4.73 -43.87
C GLY A 362 -15.32 4.76 -43.27
N VAL A 363 -15.17 4.61 -41.97
CA VAL A 363 -13.85 4.46 -41.32
C VAL A 363 -13.64 3.00 -40.93
N ALA A 364 -12.56 2.39 -41.41
CA ALA A 364 -12.24 0.99 -41.11
C ALA A 364 -11.95 0.77 -39.62
N GLU A 365 -12.43 -0.34 -39.03
CA GLU A 365 -12.22 -0.66 -37.60
C GLU A 365 -10.79 -0.61 -37.13
N PRO A 366 -9.75 -1.10 -37.87
CA PRO A 366 -8.36 -0.96 -37.46
C PRO A 366 -7.90 0.50 -37.30
N VAL A 367 -8.47 1.43 -38.11
CA VAL A 367 -8.17 2.86 -38.02
C VAL A 367 -8.78 3.47 -36.75
N LYS A 368 -10.06 3.13 -36.48
CA LYS A 368 -10.73 3.59 -35.23
C LYS A 368 -10.00 3.08 -34.00
N GLU A 369 -9.61 1.81 -33.97
CA GLU A 369 -8.87 1.21 -32.88
C GLU A 369 -7.50 1.86 -32.69
N LYS A 370 -6.77 2.13 -33.79
CA LYS A 370 -5.50 2.85 -33.72
C LYS A 370 -5.67 4.25 -33.14
N ILE A 371 -6.67 5.02 -33.60
CA ILE A 371 -6.95 6.36 -33.08
C ILE A 371 -7.24 6.30 -31.58
N ARG A 372 -8.09 5.35 -31.15
CA ARG A 372 -8.44 5.17 -29.75
C ARG A 372 -7.23 4.87 -28.88
N THR A 373 -6.43 3.89 -29.29
CA THR A 373 -5.24 3.43 -28.52
C THR A 373 -4.17 4.51 -28.47
N GLU A 374 -3.77 5.09 -29.61
CA GLU A 374 -2.74 6.13 -29.64
C GLU A 374 -3.16 7.40 -28.88
N THR A 375 -4.47 7.74 -28.89
CA THR A 375 -4.96 8.88 -28.13
C THR A 375 -4.93 8.60 -26.64
N ALA A 376 -5.36 7.42 -26.21
CA ALA A 376 -5.32 7.02 -24.79
C ALA A 376 -3.88 7.04 -24.26
N ASP A 377 -2.93 6.47 -24.98
CA ASP A 377 -1.52 6.38 -24.59
C ASP A 377 -0.87 7.77 -24.45
N ARG A 378 -1.29 8.74 -25.25
CA ARG A 378 -0.69 10.09 -25.30
C ARG A 378 -1.41 11.12 -24.44
N MET A 379 -2.66 10.87 -24.03
CA MET A 379 -3.55 11.85 -23.41
C MET A 379 -2.92 12.58 -22.22
N ILE A 380 -2.47 11.84 -21.22
CA ILE A 380 -1.90 12.43 -19.99
C ILE A 380 -0.60 13.21 -20.32
N GLY A 381 0.23 12.69 -21.22
CA GLY A 381 1.45 13.37 -21.65
C GLY A 381 1.19 14.71 -22.34
N GLU A 382 0.22 14.76 -23.25
CA GLU A 382 -0.14 15.99 -23.97
C GLU A 382 -0.87 16.99 -23.05
N LEU A 383 -1.72 16.53 -22.13
CA LEU A 383 -2.33 17.37 -21.08
C LEU A 383 -1.26 17.98 -20.18
N SER A 384 -0.27 17.20 -19.76
CA SER A 384 0.85 17.67 -18.92
C SER A 384 1.63 18.77 -19.63
N LYS A 385 2.03 18.58 -20.89
CA LYS A 385 2.72 19.60 -21.68
C LYS A 385 1.89 20.88 -21.83
N ALA A 386 0.61 20.76 -22.11
CA ALA A 386 -0.28 21.92 -22.26
C ALA A 386 -0.51 22.66 -20.94
N ALA A 387 -0.52 21.93 -19.83
CA ALA A 387 -0.71 22.47 -18.49
C ALA A 387 0.57 23.12 -17.90
N GLU A 388 1.75 22.77 -18.40
CA GLU A 388 3.06 23.20 -17.86
C GLU A 388 3.20 24.73 -17.82
N ASN A 389 2.73 25.41 -18.86
CA ASN A 389 2.86 26.86 -18.99
C ASN A 389 1.70 27.67 -18.37
N ILE A 390 0.76 27.05 -17.68
CA ILE A 390 -0.34 27.74 -17.01
C ILE A 390 0.17 28.28 -15.68
N ASP A 391 0.11 29.61 -15.49
CA ASP A 391 0.49 30.21 -14.19
C ASP A 391 -0.53 29.82 -13.11
N PRO A 392 -0.10 29.29 -11.95
CA PRO A 392 -1.01 29.00 -10.84
C PRO A 392 -1.85 30.20 -10.39
N ALA A 393 -1.29 31.41 -10.45
CA ALA A 393 -1.99 32.64 -10.04
C ALA A 393 -3.11 33.06 -11.00
N GLU A 394 -3.07 32.61 -12.26
CA GLU A 394 -4.09 32.92 -13.28
C GLU A 394 -5.26 31.93 -13.27
N SER A 395 -5.12 30.78 -12.59
CA SER A 395 -6.18 29.78 -12.52
C SER A 395 -7.26 30.17 -11.52
N SER A 396 -8.50 30.32 -12.00
CA SER A 396 -9.68 30.43 -11.12
C SER A 396 -10.12 29.08 -10.57
N LEU A 397 -9.69 27.98 -11.23
CA LEU A 397 -10.09 26.61 -10.92
C LEU A 397 -9.45 26.13 -9.64
N LEU A 398 -10.22 25.37 -8.88
CA LEU A 398 -9.77 24.68 -7.68
C LEU A 398 -10.50 23.33 -7.60
N ALA A 399 -9.78 22.24 -7.34
CA ALA A 399 -10.34 20.92 -7.19
C ALA A 399 -10.05 20.34 -5.81
N LEU A 400 -10.82 19.33 -5.40
CA LEU A 400 -10.59 18.49 -4.24
C LEU A 400 -10.27 17.07 -4.73
N ASP A 401 -9.24 16.47 -4.16
CA ASP A 401 -8.76 15.13 -4.50
C ASP A 401 -9.56 13.97 -3.86
N TRP A 402 -10.70 14.25 -3.26
CA TRP A 402 -11.52 13.29 -2.51
C TRP A 402 -12.44 12.42 -3.38
N MET A 403 -12.04 12.11 -4.61
CA MET A 403 -12.87 11.33 -5.53
C MET A 403 -13.15 9.89 -5.03
N ASN A 404 -12.27 9.40 -4.14
CA ASN A 404 -12.41 8.10 -3.48
C ASN A 404 -12.43 8.25 -1.95
N GLY A 405 -13.04 9.32 -1.43
CA GLY A 405 -12.99 9.70 -0.03
C GLY A 405 -11.64 10.30 0.38
N ARG A 406 -11.50 10.62 1.66
CA ARG A 406 -10.24 11.07 2.27
C ARG A 406 -9.74 9.99 3.23
N ARG A 407 -8.47 9.55 3.07
CA ARG A 407 -7.82 8.61 3.99
C ARG A 407 -7.09 9.34 5.10
N THR A 408 -6.24 10.30 4.76
CA THR A 408 -5.45 11.10 5.71
C THR A 408 -5.48 12.57 5.29
N PRO A 409 -5.56 13.51 6.24
CA PRO A 409 -5.88 13.32 7.66
C PRO A 409 -7.37 13.05 7.89
N ASP A 410 -7.68 12.46 9.03
CA ASP A 410 -9.04 12.28 9.53
C ASP A 410 -9.94 11.54 8.52
N ALA A 411 -9.75 10.23 8.40
CA ALA A 411 -10.41 9.37 7.42
C ALA A 411 -11.93 9.61 7.32
N ASN A 412 -12.41 9.92 6.13
CA ASN A 412 -13.82 10.06 5.82
C ASN A 412 -14.12 9.59 4.40
N GLN A 413 -14.66 8.40 4.27
CA GLN A 413 -14.98 7.76 2.98
C GLN A 413 -16.25 8.33 2.31
N ASN A 414 -17.06 9.10 3.04
CA ASN A 414 -18.26 9.72 2.50
C ASN A 414 -17.97 10.95 1.65
N LEU A 415 -16.81 11.57 1.84
CA LEU A 415 -16.39 12.74 1.07
C LEU A 415 -16.27 12.42 -0.42
N LYS A 416 -16.53 13.42 -1.26
CA LYS A 416 -16.47 13.34 -2.72
C LYS A 416 -15.63 14.47 -3.29
N GLY A 417 -14.98 14.18 -4.44
CA GLY A 417 -14.27 15.20 -5.20
C GLY A 417 -15.19 16.31 -5.68
N ALA A 418 -14.64 17.50 -5.83
CA ALA A 418 -15.36 18.67 -6.31
C ALA A 418 -14.46 19.59 -7.13
N ILE A 419 -15.02 20.37 -8.05
CA ILE A 419 -14.32 21.39 -8.82
C ILE A 419 -15.11 22.69 -8.75
N MET A 420 -14.45 23.80 -8.42
CA MET A 420 -15.05 25.13 -8.40
C MET A 420 -14.30 26.10 -9.31
N GLY A 421 -14.95 27.23 -9.64
CA GLY A 421 -14.35 28.31 -10.43
C GLY A 421 -14.39 28.09 -11.95
N LEU A 422 -15.23 27.15 -12.44
CA LEU A 422 -15.42 26.91 -13.89
C LEU A 422 -15.99 28.16 -14.58
N THR A 423 -15.42 28.47 -15.74
CA THR A 423 -15.90 29.50 -16.67
C THR A 423 -15.99 28.92 -18.08
N LEU A 424 -16.56 29.67 -19.01
CA LEU A 424 -16.58 29.27 -20.44
C LEU A 424 -15.18 29.17 -21.06
N GLY A 425 -14.15 29.78 -20.43
CA GLY A 425 -12.76 29.64 -20.83
C GLY A 425 -11.99 28.49 -20.17
N SER A 426 -12.66 27.68 -19.35
CA SER A 426 -12.03 26.51 -18.74
C SER A 426 -11.89 25.39 -19.75
N ASP A 427 -10.68 25.08 -20.14
CA ASP A 427 -10.31 24.02 -21.09
C ASP A 427 -9.71 22.78 -20.38
N ALA A 428 -9.51 21.71 -21.13
CA ALA A 428 -9.03 20.44 -20.57
C ALA A 428 -7.65 20.57 -19.87
N PRO A 429 -6.64 21.29 -20.39
CA PRO A 429 -5.38 21.50 -19.68
C PRO A 429 -5.53 22.24 -18.33
N ARG A 430 -6.41 23.24 -18.26
CA ARG A 430 -6.67 23.97 -17.01
C ARG A 430 -7.35 23.09 -15.97
N ILE A 431 -8.32 22.28 -16.38
CA ILE A 431 -8.98 21.32 -15.47
C ILE A 431 -7.98 20.28 -15.01
N PHE A 432 -7.17 19.71 -15.92
CA PHE A 432 -6.12 18.75 -15.58
C PHE A 432 -5.14 19.33 -14.56
N ARG A 433 -4.68 20.57 -14.78
CA ARG A 433 -3.78 21.22 -13.82
C ARG A 433 -4.42 21.38 -12.43
N ALA A 434 -5.66 21.81 -12.34
CA ALA A 434 -6.37 21.92 -11.06
C ALA A 434 -6.50 20.57 -10.34
N LEU A 435 -6.67 19.49 -11.09
CA LEU A 435 -6.67 18.11 -10.55
C LEU A 435 -5.29 17.71 -10.02
N VAL A 436 -4.21 18.02 -10.75
CA VAL A 436 -2.83 17.79 -10.27
C VAL A 436 -2.53 18.63 -9.02
N GLU A 437 -2.90 19.90 -9.02
CA GLU A 437 -2.76 20.79 -7.85
C GLU A 437 -3.54 20.26 -6.64
N SER A 438 -4.74 19.69 -6.85
CA SER A 438 -5.52 19.12 -5.76
C SER A 438 -4.83 17.93 -5.08
N THR A 439 -4.18 17.06 -5.84
CA THR A 439 -3.42 15.94 -5.27
C THR A 439 -2.18 16.42 -4.50
N ALA A 440 -1.53 17.49 -4.96
CA ALA A 440 -0.44 18.12 -4.23
C ALA A 440 -0.92 18.79 -2.93
N PHE A 441 -2.11 19.43 -2.95
CA PHE A 441 -2.71 20.00 -1.74
C PHE A 441 -3.13 18.91 -0.74
N GLY A 442 -3.66 17.78 -1.20
CA GLY A 442 -3.92 16.63 -0.34
C GLY A 442 -2.63 16.11 0.31
N ALA A 443 -1.54 16.00 -0.46
CA ALA A 443 -0.22 15.65 0.09
C ALA A 443 0.25 16.67 1.14
N LYS A 444 0.01 17.98 0.91
CA LYS A 444 0.34 19.03 1.88
C LYS A 444 -0.48 18.90 3.16
N MET A 445 -1.75 18.57 3.09
CA MET A 445 -2.57 18.31 4.29
C MET A 445 -1.94 17.21 5.17
N ILE A 446 -1.37 16.17 4.55
CA ILE A 446 -0.68 15.07 5.27
C ILE A 446 0.61 15.58 5.90
N VAL A 447 1.46 16.26 5.12
CA VAL A 447 2.73 16.82 5.62
C VAL A 447 2.49 17.81 6.77
N ASP A 448 1.52 18.71 6.60
CA ASP A 448 1.16 19.70 7.63
C ASP A 448 0.66 19.00 8.90
N ARG A 449 -0.15 17.93 8.81
CA ARG A 449 -0.59 17.14 9.96
C ARG A 449 0.61 16.58 10.74
N PHE A 450 1.57 15.96 10.07
CA PHE A 450 2.78 15.46 10.73
C PHE A 450 3.57 16.59 11.41
N VAL A 451 3.77 17.71 10.73
CA VAL A 451 4.53 18.85 11.27
C VAL A 451 3.81 19.49 12.45
N ASP A 452 2.51 19.70 12.37
CA ASP A 452 1.68 20.28 13.44
C ASP A 452 1.69 19.39 14.70
N GLU A 453 1.74 18.07 14.54
CA GLU A 453 1.88 17.09 15.62
C GLU A 453 3.36 16.90 16.08
N GLY A 454 4.29 17.69 15.52
CA GLY A 454 5.67 17.74 15.94
C GLY A 454 6.58 16.66 15.33
N VAL A 455 6.19 16.05 14.23
CA VAL A 455 7.03 15.16 13.43
C VAL A 455 7.82 15.99 12.41
N ARG A 456 9.13 15.98 12.49
CA ARG A 456 9.99 16.69 11.55
C ARG A 456 9.98 16.05 10.18
N ILE A 457 9.85 16.85 9.11
CA ILE A 457 9.98 16.41 7.71
C ILE A 457 10.93 17.37 6.98
N ASP A 458 12.07 16.85 6.51
CA ASP A 458 13.09 17.62 5.81
C ASP A 458 12.97 17.51 4.29
N GLY A 459 12.43 16.41 3.77
CA GLY A 459 12.26 16.17 2.35
C GLY A 459 11.40 14.95 2.07
N ILE A 460 11.23 14.69 0.79
CA ILE A 460 10.41 13.58 0.28
C ILE A 460 11.29 12.62 -0.52
N ILE A 461 11.05 11.33 -0.39
CA ILE A 461 11.58 10.29 -1.27
C ILE A 461 10.39 9.69 -2.02
N ALA A 462 10.32 9.96 -3.32
CA ALA A 462 9.22 9.51 -4.16
C ALA A 462 9.58 8.23 -4.92
N LEU A 463 8.61 7.32 -5.02
CA LEU A 463 8.71 6.10 -5.81
C LEU A 463 7.36 5.78 -6.46
N GLY A 464 7.36 4.84 -7.41
CA GLY A 464 6.16 4.45 -8.15
C GLY A 464 6.01 5.16 -9.50
N GLY A 465 4.97 4.74 -10.24
CA GLY A 465 4.83 5.10 -11.65
C GLY A 465 4.65 6.60 -11.92
N VAL A 466 3.93 7.32 -11.05
CA VAL A 466 3.72 8.78 -11.23
C VAL A 466 5.02 9.54 -10.99
N ALA A 467 5.79 9.17 -9.95
CA ALA A 467 7.07 9.79 -9.65
C ALA A 467 8.06 9.70 -10.83
N LYS A 468 8.06 8.56 -11.52
CA LYS A 468 8.94 8.29 -12.67
C LYS A 468 8.52 8.99 -13.95
N LYS A 469 7.21 9.11 -14.22
CA LYS A 469 6.67 9.43 -15.53
C LYS A 469 6.11 10.84 -15.66
N SER A 470 5.95 11.59 -14.56
CA SER A 470 5.20 12.84 -14.56
C SER A 470 5.98 14.01 -13.94
N PRO A 471 6.99 14.59 -14.66
CA PRO A 471 7.79 15.71 -14.14
C PRO A 471 6.97 16.92 -13.69
N LEU A 472 5.89 17.25 -14.42
CA LEU A 472 4.97 18.32 -14.03
C LEU A 472 4.36 18.09 -12.66
N VAL A 473 3.86 16.87 -12.41
CA VAL A 473 3.28 16.49 -11.11
C VAL A 473 4.33 16.62 -10.01
N MET A 474 5.54 16.12 -10.25
CA MET A 474 6.61 16.14 -9.26
C MET A 474 7.04 17.56 -8.90
N GLN A 475 7.16 18.44 -9.89
CA GLN A 475 7.49 19.86 -9.64
C GLN A 475 6.37 20.56 -8.86
N ILE A 476 5.10 20.36 -9.25
CA ILE A 476 3.97 20.95 -8.52
C ILE A 476 3.93 20.45 -7.07
N VAL A 477 4.17 19.16 -6.82
CA VAL A 477 4.23 18.62 -5.46
C VAL A 477 5.38 19.24 -4.67
N ALA A 478 6.57 19.38 -5.26
CA ALA A 478 7.72 20.04 -4.61
C ALA A 478 7.40 21.49 -4.25
N ASP A 479 6.80 22.25 -5.16
CA ASP A 479 6.43 23.65 -4.98
C ASP A 479 5.34 23.81 -3.89
N VAL A 480 4.33 22.94 -3.89
CA VAL A 480 3.22 22.96 -2.91
C VAL A 480 3.70 22.59 -1.52
N LEU A 481 4.57 21.57 -1.41
CA LEU A 481 5.10 21.10 -0.12
C LEU A 481 6.21 22.01 0.43
N ASP A 482 6.82 22.84 -0.41
CA ASP A 482 8.05 23.61 -0.10
C ASP A 482 9.15 22.68 0.44
N LYS A 483 9.34 21.53 -0.21
CA LYS A 483 10.28 20.48 0.17
C LYS A 483 10.99 19.90 -1.06
N PRO A 484 12.29 19.56 -0.95
CA PRO A 484 12.96 18.81 -2.00
C PRO A 484 12.37 17.39 -2.13
N ILE A 485 12.28 16.89 -3.35
CA ILE A 485 11.79 15.54 -3.65
C ILE A 485 12.88 14.79 -4.41
N LYS A 486 13.38 13.72 -3.83
CA LYS A 486 14.27 12.76 -4.48
C LYS A 486 13.46 11.61 -5.07
N VAL A 487 13.73 11.22 -6.30
CA VAL A 487 13.07 10.09 -6.96
C VAL A 487 13.98 8.87 -6.89
N ALA A 488 13.52 7.80 -6.26
CA ALA A 488 14.26 6.55 -6.14
C ALA A 488 14.58 5.96 -7.52
N ARG A 489 15.80 5.47 -7.73
CA ARG A 489 16.23 4.93 -9.02
C ARG A 489 15.60 3.59 -9.37
N SER A 490 15.47 2.67 -8.39
CA SER A 490 14.88 1.36 -8.65
C SER A 490 13.42 1.47 -9.10
N GLU A 491 13.08 0.79 -10.18
CA GLU A 491 11.69 0.60 -10.61
C GLU A 491 10.99 -0.50 -9.78
N GLN A 492 11.79 -1.27 -9.05
CA GLN A 492 11.39 -2.43 -8.27
C GLN A 492 11.57 -2.18 -6.76
N ALA A 493 11.46 -0.93 -6.31
CA ALA A 493 11.80 -0.53 -4.94
C ALA A 493 11.13 -1.41 -3.86
N VAL A 494 9.91 -1.87 -4.09
CA VAL A 494 9.18 -2.74 -3.15
C VAL A 494 9.88 -4.10 -3.01
N ALA A 495 10.09 -4.81 -4.11
CA ALA A 495 10.81 -6.08 -4.12
C ALA A 495 12.28 -5.92 -3.69
N LEU A 496 12.93 -4.77 -4.00
CA LEU A 496 14.29 -4.47 -3.55
C LEU A 496 14.34 -4.34 -2.02
N GLY A 497 13.37 -3.68 -1.41
CA GLY A 497 13.28 -3.59 0.05
C GLY A 497 13.08 -4.95 0.72
N ALA A 498 12.26 -5.82 0.13
CA ALA A 498 12.14 -7.21 0.57
C ALA A 498 13.49 -7.96 0.43
N ALA A 499 14.23 -7.76 -0.68
CA ALA A 499 15.55 -8.37 -0.86
C ALA A 499 16.59 -7.84 0.15
N MET A 500 16.53 -6.56 0.53
CA MET A 500 17.36 -5.97 1.60
C MET A 500 17.04 -6.62 2.96
N ALA A 501 15.75 -6.75 3.31
CA ALA A 501 15.33 -7.46 4.53
C ALA A 501 15.83 -8.92 4.52
N ALA A 502 15.73 -9.61 3.38
CA ALA A 502 16.24 -10.97 3.22
C ALA A 502 17.77 -11.05 3.44
N ALA A 503 18.53 -10.02 3.06
CA ALA A 503 19.98 -9.99 3.27
C ALA A 503 20.34 -9.83 4.76
N VAL A 504 19.58 -9.07 5.53
CA VAL A 504 19.72 -8.96 6.99
C VAL A 504 19.34 -10.30 7.65
N VAL A 505 18.22 -10.88 7.27
CA VAL A 505 17.73 -12.18 7.78
C VAL A 505 18.73 -13.31 7.51
N ALA A 506 19.43 -13.27 6.39
CA ALA A 506 20.49 -14.23 6.05
C ALA A 506 21.82 -13.94 6.76
N GLY A 507 21.93 -12.87 7.54
CA GLY A 507 23.16 -12.47 8.26
C GLY A 507 24.26 -11.91 7.35
N ILE A 508 23.92 -11.45 6.14
CA ILE A 508 24.87 -10.84 5.20
C ILE A 508 25.15 -9.40 5.61
N HIS A 509 24.12 -8.65 5.95
CA HIS A 509 24.19 -7.32 6.52
C HIS A 509 23.75 -7.33 7.98
N ALA A 510 24.33 -6.46 8.80
CA ALA A 510 24.04 -6.45 10.23
C ALA A 510 22.71 -5.76 10.56
N SER A 511 22.27 -4.86 9.71
CA SER A 511 21.04 -4.06 9.90
C SER A 511 20.42 -3.64 8.56
N ILE A 512 19.18 -3.15 8.62
CA ILE A 512 18.51 -2.57 7.43
C ILE A 512 19.30 -1.36 6.87
N PRO A 513 19.78 -0.40 7.67
CA PRO A 513 20.64 0.68 7.15
C PRO A 513 21.89 0.17 6.41
N ASP A 514 22.57 -0.86 6.93
CA ASP A 514 23.73 -1.45 6.25
C ASP A 514 23.35 -2.09 4.91
N ALA A 515 22.19 -2.73 4.85
CA ALA A 515 21.66 -3.30 3.60
C ALA A 515 21.29 -2.19 2.60
N GLN A 516 20.69 -1.08 3.05
CA GLN A 516 20.40 0.08 2.20
C GLN A 516 21.69 0.71 1.64
N GLU A 517 22.74 0.88 2.46
CA GLU A 517 24.03 1.41 2.00
C GLU A 517 24.70 0.52 0.95
N ALA A 518 24.61 -0.79 1.10
CA ALA A 518 25.25 -1.75 0.19
C ALA A 518 24.43 -2.04 -1.07
N MET A 519 23.12 -2.09 -0.95
CA MET A 519 22.20 -2.57 -1.99
C MET A 519 21.33 -1.45 -2.59
N GLY A 520 21.35 -0.25 -2.03
CA GLY A 520 20.58 0.89 -2.52
C GLY A 520 21.00 1.34 -3.91
N GLY A 521 20.02 1.67 -4.75
CA GLY A 521 20.24 2.19 -6.11
C GLY A 521 20.48 3.68 -6.17
N GLY A 522 20.28 4.40 -5.08
CA GLY A 522 20.32 5.86 -5.01
C GLY A 522 19.13 6.52 -5.70
N PHE A 523 19.31 7.78 -6.04
CA PHE A 523 18.26 8.62 -6.65
C PHE A 523 18.61 8.96 -8.09
N GLU A 524 17.62 9.04 -8.96
CA GLU A 524 17.84 9.38 -10.39
C GLU A 524 17.58 10.87 -10.70
N THR A 525 16.68 11.50 -9.93
CA THR A 525 16.27 12.90 -10.13
C THR A 525 15.94 13.52 -8.78
N GLU A 526 16.19 14.82 -8.66
CA GLU A 526 15.78 15.62 -7.52
C GLU A 526 15.03 16.87 -7.99
N TYR A 527 13.85 17.11 -7.43
CA TYR A 527 13.04 18.31 -7.67
C TYR A 527 13.19 19.26 -6.49
N HIS A 528 13.49 20.53 -6.79
CA HIS A 528 13.56 21.58 -5.80
C HIS A 528 12.37 22.52 -5.94
N PRO A 529 11.80 23.02 -4.82
CA PRO A 529 10.70 23.98 -4.88
C PRO A 529 11.16 25.31 -5.49
N ASP A 530 10.34 25.88 -6.40
CA ASP A 530 10.52 27.24 -6.91
C ASP A 530 9.93 28.23 -5.90
N PRO A 531 10.74 29.12 -5.29
CA PRO A 531 10.25 30.08 -4.29
C PRO A 531 9.13 31.02 -4.78
N ALA A 532 9.05 31.27 -6.10
CA ALA A 532 7.97 32.08 -6.67
C ALA A 532 6.66 31.31 -6.69
N ASN A 533 6.69 30.04 -7.08
CA ASN A 533 5.51 29.16 -7.10
C ASN A 533 5.06 28.78 -5.70
N VAL A 534 5.98 28.53 -4.76
CA VAL A 534 5.67 28.27 -3.32
C VAL A 534 4.74 29.34 -2.78
N LYS A 535 5.04 30.62 -3.03
CA LYS A 535 4.20 31.74 -2.57
C LYS A 535 2.80 31.73 -3.21
N LYS A 536 2.70 31.40 -4.50
CA LYS A 536 1.42 31.30 -5.21
C LYS A 536 0.59 30.13 -4.66
N TYR A 537 1.22 28.99 -4.49
CA TYR A 537 0.57 27.78 -3.97
C TYR A 537 0.14 27.92 -2.51
N ALA A 538 0.86 28.66 -1.68
CA ALA A 538 0.43 28.96 -0.31
C ALA A 538 -0.94 29.66 -0.29
N VAL A 539 -1.17 30.61 -1.22
CA VAL A 539 -2.48 31.31 -1.35
C VAL A 539 -3.57 30.35 -1.84
N LEU A 540 -3.25 29.52 -2.83
CA LEU A 540 -4.21 28.54 -3.37
C LEU A 540 -4.55 27.45 -2.35
N PHE A 541 -3.59 27.02 -1.56
CA PHE A 541 -3.79 26.02 -0.50
C PHE A 541 -4.77 26.50 0.57
N GLU A 542 -4.71 27.77 0.98
CA GLU A 542 -5.70 28.34 1.90
C GLU A 542 -7.11 28.39 1.30
N ARG A 543 -7.21 28.58 -0.02
CA ARG A 543 -8.51 28.47 -0.73
C ARG A 543 -8.98 27.01 -0.76
N TYR A 544 -8.07 26.04 -1.03
CA TYR A 544 -8.36 24.61 -1.00
C TYR A 544 -8.89 24.18 0.38
N ARG A 545 -8.24 24.58 1.46
CA ARG A 545 -8.70 24.29 2.83
C ARG A 545 -10.10 24.84 3.13
N ARG A 546 -10.41 26.05 2.67
CA ARG A 546 -11.75 26.63 2.83
C ARG A 546 -12.81 25.90 2.00
N PHE A 547 -12.45 25.53 0.76
CA PHE A 547 -13.33 24.78 -0.11
C PHE A 547 -13.58 23.38 0.45
N GLY A 548 -12.55 22.71 0.94
CA GLY A 548 -12.68 21.43 1.61
C GLY A 548 -13.64 21.47 2.80
N ARG A 549 -13.46 22.44 3.72
CA ARG A 549 -14.38 22.61 4.86
C ARG A 549 -15.84 22.86 4.43
N PHE A 550 -16.06 23.57 3.34
CA PHE A 550 -17.41 23.79 2.82
C PHE A 550 -18.03 22.47 2.33
N ILE A 551 -17.32 21.71 1.50
CA ILE A 551 -17.80 20.41 0.99
C ILE A 551 -17.99 19.40 2.13
N GLU A 552 -17.11 19.37 3.12
CA GLU A 552 -17.23 18.51 4.29
C GLU A 552 -18.49 18.83 5.11
N GLY A 553 -18.83 20.12 5.26
CA GLY A 553 -20.06 20.57 5.91
C GLY A 553 -21.35 20.21 5.16
N GLU A 554 -21.31 20.10 3.83
CA GLU A 554 -22.46 19.70 3.00
C GLU A 554 -22.64 18.17 2.93
N THR A 555 -21.64 17.39 3.37
CA THR A 555 -21.63 15.91 3.27
C THR A 555 -22.04 15.23 4.59
N VAL A 556 -22.42 15.99 5.61
CA VAL A 556 -22.76 15.51 6.98
C VAL A 556 -24.24 15.07 7.09
N ASP A 557 -24.87 14.57 6.06
CA ASP A 557 -26.21 13.98 6.13
C ASP A 557 -26.17 12.45 5.94
#